data_a4b5734c8d3d8cf6d812cbbf5d4cf85b
#
_entry.id   a4b5734c8d3d8cf6d812cbbf5d4cf85b
#
_cell.length_a   1.000
_cell.length_b   1.000
_cell.length_c   1.000
_cell.angle_alpha   90.00
_cell.angle_beta   90.00
_cell.angle_gamma   90.00
#
_symmetry.space_group_name_H-M   'P 1'
#
loop_
_entity.id
_entity.type
_entity.pdbx_description
1 polymer ?
#
loop_
_entity_poly.entity_id
_entity_poly.type
_entity_poly.pdbx_seq_one_letter_code
_entity_poly.pdbx_strand_id
1 'polypeptide(L)'
;MNPIFDTTYIGTIGELLVQLRLLEYGVQAAPPLKDSGNDLIAVNGREFRSVSVKTTGRDTYEKPANRLYHVLAVVKLVIENGVLLDLSPIWLMTPDEVQQASPSCSRLRAEHLMSPARVEELFGRPAAEHRDVLTQRLVL
;
A
#
# COMPACT_ATOMS: atom_id res chain seq x y z
N MET A 1 -17.42 8.85 22.52
CA MET A 1 -15.97 9.12 22.32
C MET A 1 -15.36 7.92 21.64
N ASN A 2 -14.69 8.13 20.53
CA ASN A 2 -13.99 7.05 19.85
C ASN A 2 -12.67 6.75 20.61
N PRO A 3 -12.48 5.52 21.13
CA PRO A 3 -11.26 5.18 21.88
C PRO A 3 -10.01 4.99 21.01
N ILE A 4 -10.13 5.13 19.70
CA ILE A 4 -9.01 4.98 18.77
C ILE A 4 -8.21 6.27 18.72
N PHE A 5 -6.91 6.19 19.02
CA PHE A 5 -6.02 7.33 18.93
C PHE A 5 -5.82 7.75 17.46
N ASP A 6 -5.61 9.04 17.23
CA ASP A 6 -5.49 9.61 15.87
C ASP A 6 -4.46 8.90 15.01
N THR A 7 -3.29 8.57 15.57
CA THR A 7 -2.22 7.86 14.84
C THR A 7 -2.63 6.45 14.42
N THR A 8 -3.34 5.73 15.29
CA THR A 8 -3.86 4.39 14.98
C THR A 8 -4.96 4.46 13.93
N TYR A 9 -5.83 5.46 14.05
CA TYR A 9 -6.90 5.69 13.08
C TYR A 9 -6.35 5.97 11.68
N ILE A 10 -5.38 6.87 11.56
CA ILE A 10 -4.73 7.21 10.30
C ILE A 10 -4.01 6.00 9.71
N GLY A 11 -3.26 5.27 10.53
CA GLY A 11 -2.57 4.05 10.10
C GLY A 11 -3.52 2.98 9.56
N THR A 12 -4.64 2.77 10.23
CA THR A 12 -5.67 1.81 9.82
C THR A 12 -6.30 2.20 8.48
N ILE A 13 -6.59 3.49 8.27
CA ILE A 13 -7.09 3.97 6.98
C ILE A 13 -6.08 3.66 5.87
N GLY A 14 -4.81 3.94 6.10
CA GLY A 14 -3.76 3.64 5.13
C GLY A 14 -3.68 2.16 4.78
N GLU A 15 -3.71 1.28 5.78
CA GLU A 15 -3.72 -0.17 5.57
C GLU A 15 -4.94 -0.65 4.77
N LEU A 16 -6.12 -0.14 5.08
CA LEU A 16 -7.34 -0.48 4.36
C LEU A 16 -7.30 -0.01 2.90
N LEU A 17 -6.75 1.18 2.65
CA LEU A 17 -6.59 1.68 1.27
C LEU A 17 -5.62 0.81 0.47
N VAL A 18 -4.50 0.38 1.06
CA VAL A 18 -3.57 -0.53 0.41
C VAL A 18 -4.24 -1.85 0.06
N GLN A 19 -5.01 -2.42 1.00
CA GLN A 19 -5.77 -3.65 0.75
C GLN A 19 -6.74 -3.48 -0.42
N LEU A 20 -7.51 -2.40 -0.42
CA LEU A 20 -8.48 -2.11 -1.47
C LEU A 20 -7.83 -1.94 -2.84
N ARG A 21 -6.77 -1.12 -2.91
CA ARG A 21 -6.07 -0.85 -4.18
C ARG A 21 -5.37 -2.09 -4.74
N LEU A 22 -4.73 -2.88 -3.89
CA LEU A 22 -4.14 -4.15 -4.32
C LEU A 22 -5.20 -5.13 -4.84
N LEU A 23 -6.35 -5.18 -4.18
CA LEU A 23 -7.45 -6.04 -4.61
C LEU A 23 -7.97 -5.65 -6.00
N GLU A 24 -8.01 -4.37 -6.33
CA GLU A 24 -8.35 -3.90 -7.68
C GLU A 24 -7.41 -4.47 -8.75
N TYR A 25 -6.16 -4.78 -8.39
CA TYR A 25 -5.18 -5.43 -9.26
C TYR A 25 -5.16 -6.96 -9.14
N GLY A 26 -6.09 -7.54 -8.39
CA GLY A 26 -6.16 -8.99 -8.19
C GLY A 26 -5.20 -9.54 -7.14
N VAL A 27 -4.61 -8.68 -6.33
CA VAL A 27 -3.72 -9.06 -5.24
C VAL A 27 -4.49 -8.95 -3.92
N GLN A 28 -4.68 -10.08 -3.24
CA GLN A 28 -5.29 -10.09 -1.91
C GLN A 28 -4.27 -9.68 -0.86
N ALA A 29 -4.65 -8.80 0.04
CA ALA A 29 -3.83 -8.45 1.18
C ALA A 29 -4.68 -8.42 2.45
N ALA A 30 -4.14 -8.92 3.54
CA ALA A 30 -4.81 -8.95 4.83
C ALA A 30 -3.77 -8.79 5.95
N PRO A 31 -4.19 -8.29 7.12
CA PRO A 31 -3.33 -8.28 8.29
C PRO A 31 -2.94 -9.72 8.68
N PRO A 32 -1.70 -9.94 9.16
CA PRO A 32 -1.31 -11.23 9.69
C PRO A 32 -2.13 -11.55 10.96
N LEU A 33 -2.30 -12.82 11.23
CA LEU A 33 -3.04 -13.26 12.43
C LEU A 33 -2.36 -12.80 13.73
N LYS A 34 -1.04 -12.69 13.70
CA LYS A 34 -0.22 -12.24 14.82
C LYS A 34 0.73 -11.15 14.33
N ASP A 35 0.91 -10.11 15.12
CA ASP A 35 1.87 -9.06 14.83
C ASP A 35 3.29 -9.65 14.70
N SER A 36 3.83 -9.56 13.49
CA SER A 36 5.15 -10.06 13.12
C SER A 36 6.07 -8.95 12.63
N GLY A 37 5.68 -7.70 12.84
CA GLY A 37 6.40 -6.53 12.32
C GLY A 37 6.05 -6.17 10.89
N ASN A 38 5.09 -6.86 10.27
CA ASN A 38 4.54 -6.52 8.96
C ASN A 38 3.06 -6.19 9.11
N ASP A 39 2.61 -5.20 8.38
CA ASP A 39 1.23 -4.73 8.47
C ASP A 39 0.26 -5.60 7.69
N LEU A 40 0.71 -6.08 6.52
CA LEU A 40 -0.11 -6.91 5.63
C LEU A 40 0.70 -8.06 5.05
N ILE A 41 -0.01 -9.14 4.72
CA ILE A 41 0.49 -10.22 3.88
C ILE A 41 -0.30 -10.20 2.57
N ALA A 42 0.39 -9.99 1.48
CA ALA A 42 -0.19 -9.96 0.14
C ALA A 42 -0.02 -11.33 -0.53
N VAL A 43 -1.07 -11.78 -1.18
CA VAL A 43 -1.10 -13.06 -1.90
C VAL A 43 -1.53 -12.81 -3.33
N ASN A 44 -0.71 -13.28 -4.26
CA ASN A 44 -1.02 -13.27 -5.69
C ASN A 44 -0.76 -14.69 -6.25
N GLY A 45 -1.83 -15.47 -6.35
CA GLY A 45 -1.70 -16.89 -6.69
C GLY A 45 -0.87 -17.65 -5.63
N ARG A 46 0.32 -18.10 -6.01
CA ARG A 46 1.25 -18.80 -5.10
C ARG A 46 2.33 -17.90 -4.53
N GLU A 47 2.37 -16.65 -4.97
CA GLU A 47 3.33 -15.66 -4.50
C GLU A 47 2.85 -14.99 -3.23
N PHE A 48 3.74 -14.88 -2.24
CA PHE A 48 3.48 -14.20 -0.98
C PHE A 48 4.47 -13.06 -0.81
N ARG A 49 3.98 -11.91 -0.38
CA ARG A 49 4.82 -10.74 -0.08
C ARG A 49 4.36 -10.11 1.23
N SER A 50 5.29 -9.88 2.12
CA SER A 50 5.03 -9.06 3.31
C SER A 50 5.06 -7.59 2.92
N VAL A 51 4.08 -6.84 3.40
CA VAL A 51 3.92 -5.42 3.09
C VAL A 51 3.96 -4.63 4.38
N SER A 52 4.83 -3.64 4.44
CA SER A 52 4.80 -2.61 5.47
C SER A 52 4.06 -1.40 4.92
N VAL A 53 3.21 -0.77 5.71
CA VAL A 53 2.42 0.40 5.30
C VAL A 53 2.83 1.61 6.13
N LYS A 54 3.14 2.70 5.45
CA LYS A 54 3.33 4.01 6.05
C LYS A 54 2.28 4.97 5.50
N THR A 55 1.69 5.75 6.39
CA THR A 55 0.67 6.73 6.03
C THR A 55 1.19 8.12 6.31
N THR A 56 1.05 9.01 5.37
CA THR A 56 1.56 10.39 5.45
C THR A 56 0.54 11.38 4.90
N GLY A 57 0.64 12.63 5.31
CA GLY A 57 -0.06 13.75 4.68
C GLY A 57 0.88 14.63 3.84
N ARG A 58 2.14 14.23 3.68
CA ARG A 58 3.20 15.00 3.03
C ARG A 58 3.79 14.24 1.84
N ASP A 59 4.72 14.88 1.13
CA ASP A 59 5.48 14.27 0.03
C ASP A 59 6.71 13.49 0.50
N THR A 60 6.81 13.29 1.80
CA THR A 60 7.87 12.53 2.47
C THR A 60 7.29 11.45 3.35
N TYR A 61 8.08 10.44 3.65
CA TYR A 61 7.68 9.35 4.51
C TYR A 61 8.78 8.99 5.49
N GLU A 62 8.37 8.38 6.61
CA GLU A 62 9.29 7.82 7.59
C GLU A 62 9.71 6.41 7.17
N LYS A 63 11.02 6.15 7.13
CA LYS A 63 11.52 4.81 6.80
C LYS A 63 11.17 3.83 7.92
N PRO A 64 10.76 2.59 7.56
CA PRO A 64 10.58 1.54 8.55
C PRO A 64 11.88 1.24 9.32
N ALA A 65 11.74 0.93 10.61
CA ALA A 65 12.88 0.63 11.48
C ALA A 65 13.59 -0.70 11.11
N ASN A 66 12.86 -1.64 10.51
CA ASN A 66 13.41 -2.93 10.07
C ASN A 66 13.27 -3.09 8.55
N ARG A 67 13.92 -4.14 8.01
CA ARG A 67 13.92 -4.46 6.59
C ARG A 67 13.24 -5.81 6.29
N LEU A 68 12.36 -6.25 7.15
CA LEU A 68 11.72 -7.57 7.04
C LEU A 68 10.58 -7.61 6.01
N TYR A 69 10.22 -6.47 5.45
CA TYR A 69 9.18 -6.40 4.41
C TYR A 69 9.77 -6.65 3.02
N HIS A 70 8.95 -7.19 2.12
CA HIS A 70 9.27 -7.27 0.69
C HIS A 70 8.89 -5.99 -0.04
N VAL A 71 7.80 -5.35 0.38
CA VAL A 71 7.29 -4.11 -0.23
C VAL A 71 6.92 -3.12 0.86
N LEU A 72 7.33 -1.88 0.70
CA LEU A 72 6.83 -0.75 1.46
C LEU A 72 5.74 -0.05 0.64
N ALA A 73 4.55 0.05 1.20
CA ALA A 73 3.47 0.86 0.64
C ALA A 73 3.36 2.15 1.43
N VAL A 74 3.51 3.28 0.77
CA VAL A 74 3.31 4.61 1.39
C VAL A 74 2.02 5.20 0.86
N VAL A 75 1.10 5.53 1.75
CA VAL A 75 -0.18 6.14 1.43
C VAL A 75 -0.14 7.61 1.80
N LYS A 76 -0.37 8.48 0.84
CA LYS A 76 -0.57 9.90 1.11
C LYS A 76 -2.07 10.16 1.19
N LEU A 77 -2.57 10.40 2.39
CA LEU A 77 -3.99 10.70 2.60
C LEU A 77 -4.31 12.10 2.10
N VAL A 78 -5.32 12.19 1.25
CA VAL A 78 -5.90 13.46 0.80
C VAL A 78 -7.26 13.60 1.45
N ILE A 79 -7.35 14.55 2.39
CA ILE A 79 -8.56 14.78 3.18
C ILE A 79 -9.02 16.22 2.93
N GLU A 80 -10.28 16.38 2.53
CA GLU A 80 -10.93 17.69 2.39
C GLU A 80 -12.20 17.72 3.24
N ASN A 81 -12.33 18.75 4.06
CA ASN A 81 -13.49 18.96 4.94
C ASN A 81 -13.81 17.72 5.81
N GLY A 82 -12.77 17.04 6.30
CA GLY A 82 -12.93 15.83 7.11
C GLY A 82 -13.30 14.57 6.32
N VAL A 83 -13.36 14.65 5.00
CA VAL A 83 -13.69 13.53 4.12
C VAL A 83 -12.44 13.04 3.40
N LEU A 84 -12.21 11.73 3.48
CA LEU A 84 -11.14 11.06 2.72
C LEU A 84 -11.53 11.01 1.24
N LEU A 85 -10.64 11.52 0.39
CA LEU A 85 -10.85 11.46 -1.05
C LEU A 85 -10.33 10.16 -1.65
N ASP A 86 -11.03 9.66 -2.66
CA ASP A 86 -10.64 8.47 -3.42
C ASP A 86 -9.28 8.62 -4.13
N LEU A 87 -8.81 9.87 -4.24
CA LEU A 87 -7.55 10.23 -4.89
C LEU A 87 -6.31 10.04 -4.00
N SER A 88 -6.45 9.42 -2.83
CA SER A 88 -5.28 9.18 -1.97
C SER A 88 -4.30 8.24 -2.66
N PRO A 89 -3.15 8.76 -3.15
CA PRO A 89 -2.21 7.96 -3.94
C PRO A 89 -1.36 7.05 -3.05
N ILE A 90 -0.87 5.97 -3.66
CA ILE A 90 -0.02 4.98 -3.00
C ILE A 90 1.26 4.81 -3.81
N TRP A 91 2.40 4.78 -3.13
CA TRP A 91 3.71 4.45 -3.69
C TRP A 91 4.15 3.10 -3.17
N LEU A 92 4.77 2.33 -4.04
CA LEU A 92 5.28 0.99 -3.72
C LEU A 92 6.79 0.97 -3.92
N MET A 93 7.53 0.51 -2.93
CA MET A 93 8.99 0.48 -2.95
C MET A 93 9.55 -0.83 -2.41
N THR A 94 10.67 -1.26 -2.98
CA THR A 94 11.46 -2.34 -2.41
C THR A 94 12.33 -1.83 -1.25
N PRO A 95 12.83 -2.73 -0.37
CA PRO A 95 13.78 -2.32 0.67
C PRO A 95 15.04 -1.63 0.12
N ASP A 96 15.53 -2.06 -1.03
CA ASP A 96 16.70 -1.44 -1.66
C ASP A 96 16.43 -0.02 -2.12
N GLU A 97 15.27 0.22 -2.72
CA GLU A 97 14.85 1.56 -3.13
C GLU A 97 14.68 2.50 -1.93
N VAL A 98 14.14 1.99 -0.82
CA VAL A 98 14.05 2.75 0.44
C VAL A 98 15.43 3.10 0.98
N GLN A 99 16.38 2.17 0.92
CA GLN A 99 17.74 2.39 1.37
C GLN A 99 18.51 3.43 0.53
N GLN A 100 18.27 3.45 -0.77
CA GLN A 100 18.91 4.40 -1.69
C GLN A 100 18.40 5.83 -1.50
N ALA A 101 17.22 5.99 -0.88
CA ALA A 101 16.72 7.31 -0.56
C ALA A 101 17.61 7.99 0.49
N SER A 102 17.84 9.30 0.31
CA SER A 102 18.63 10.08 1.26
C SER A 102 18.11 9.91 2.70
N PRO A 103 19.01 9.71 3.69
CA PRO A 103 18.60 9.65 5.09
C PRO A 103 17.88 10.90 5.57
N SER A 104 18.21 12.05 5.01
CA SER A 104 17.66 13.35 5.41
C SER A 104 16.36 13.71 4.71
N CYS A 105 15.99 13.00 3.63
CA CYS A 105 14.81 13.33 2.85
C CYS A 105 14.29 12.10 2.10
N SER A 106 13.37 11.38 2.72
CA SER A 106 12.70 10.24 2.10
C SER A 106 11.54 10.76 1.25
N ARG A 107 11.84 11.36 0.11
CA ARG A 107 10.83 11.88 -0.81
C ARG A 107 10.17 10.77 -1.61
N LEU A 108 8.86 10.91 -1.80
CA LEU A 108 8.10 10.09 -2.73
C LEU A 108 8.45 10.46 -4.16
N ARG A 109 8.73 9.44 -4.99
CA ARG A 109 9.11 9.61 -6.39
C ARG A 109 8.02 9.06 -7.31
N ALA A 110 7.75 9.77 -8.40
CA ALA A 110 6.73 9.38 -9.37
C ALA A 110 6.93 7.96 -9.94
N GLU A 111 8.16 7.50 -10.08
CA GLU A 111 8.52 6.17 -10.59
C GLU A 111 8.04 5.02 -9.69
N HIS A 112 7.79 5.30 -8.41
CA HIS A 112 7.30 4.31 -7.44
C HIS A 112 5.78 4.33 -7.27
N LEU A 113 5.10 5.24 -7.96
CA LEU A 113 3.63 5.34 -7.86
C LEU A 113 2.98 4.03 -8.31
N MET A 114 1.98 3.59 -7.55
CA MET A 114 1.22 2.38 -7.87
C MET A 114 0.63 2.48 -9.28
N SER A 115 0.93 1.49 -10.09
CA SER A 115 0.48 1.36 -11.47
C SER A 115 0.34 -0.13 -11.79
N PRO A 116 -0.34 -0.50 -12.88
CA PRO A 116 -0.37 -1.90 -13.31
C PRO A 116 1.01 -2.52 -13.45
N ALA A 117 1.95 -1.81 -14.07
CA ALA A 117 3.31 -2.29 -14.26
C ALA A 117 4.07 -2.43 -12.95
N ARG A 118 3.90 -1.47 -12.02
CA ARG A 118 4.58 -1.50 -10.73
C ARG A 118 4.07 -2.64 -9.84
N VAL A 119 2.76 -2.86 -9.83
CA VAL A 119 2.17 -3.98 -9.09
C VAL A 119 2.67 -5.32 -9.65
N GLU A 120 2.70 -5.48 -10.96
CA GLU A 120 3.23 -6.69 -11.60
C GLU A 120 4.70 -6.92 -11.25
N GLU A 121 5.52 -5.87 -11.27
CA GLU A 121 6.94 -5.94 -10.93
C GLU A 121 7.16 -6.44 -9.48
N LEU A 122 6.37 -5.94 -8.53
CA LEU A 122 6.57 -6.22 -7.11
C LEU A 122 5.80 -7.41 -6.57
N PHE A 123 4.64 -7.73 -7.15
CA PHE A 123 3.74 -8.78 -6.66
C PHE A 123 3.57 -9.94 -7.65
N GLY A 124 4.19 -9.86 -8.81
CA GLY A 124 4.00 -10.83 -9.86
C GLY A 124 2.80 -10.53 -10.76
N ARG A 125 2.71 -11.26 -11.87
CA ARG A 125 1.67 -11.06 -12.86
C ARG A 125 0.32 -11.49 -12.30
N PRO A 126 -0.68 -10.60 -12.19
CA PRO A 126 -2.00 -11.01 -11.75
C PRO A 126 -2.63 -11.94 -12.80
N ALA A 127 -3.42 -12.91 -12.32
CA ALA A 127 -4.23 -13.72 -13.20
C ALA A 127 -5.07 -12.81 -14.10
N ALA A 128 -5.00 -13.02 -15.42
CA ALA A 128 -5.60 -12.11 -16.41
C ALA A 128 -7.10 -11.89 -16.24
N GLU A 129 -7.75 -12.77 -15.48
CA GLU A 129 -9.20 -12.77 -15.26
C GLU A 129 -9.70 -11.68 -14.33
N HIS A 130 -8.84 -11.08 -13.47
CA HIS A 130 -9.31 -10.19 -12.42
C HIS A 130 -9.65 -8.77 -12.87
N ARG A 131 -8.94 -8.22 -13.85
CA ARG A 131 -9.21 -6.88 -14.35
C ARG A 131 -10.54 -6.78 -15.09
N ASP A 132 -10.84 -7.81 -15.85
CA ASP A 132 -12.06 -7.85 -16.66
C ASP A 132 -13.30 -8.08 -15.81
N VAL A 133 -13.19 -8.74 -14.65
CA VAL A 133 -14.34 -9.06 -13.80
C VAL A 133 -15.01 -7.82 -13.25
N LEU A 134 -14.26 -6.84 -12.76
CA LEU A 134 -14.87 -5.60 -12.25
C LEU A 134 -15.52 -4.79 -13.39
N THR A 135 -14.83 -4.68 -14.51
CA THR A 135 -15.34 -3.94 -15.67
C THR A 135 -16.55 -4.63 -16.28
N GLN A 136 -16.50 -5.95 -16.47
CA GLN A 136 -17.58 -6.71 -17.12
C GLN A 136 -18.81 -6.92 -16.27
N ARG A 137 -18.66 -7.01 -14.94
CA ARG A 137 -19.79 -7.31 -14.03
C ARG A 137 -20.42 -6.10 -13.40
N LEU A 138 -19.70 -4.99 -13.30
CA LEU A 138 -20.22 -3.76 -12.68
C LEU A 138 -20.63 -2.69 -13.67
N VAL A 139 -20.20 -2.78 -14.92
CA VAL A 139 -20.63 -1.88 -16.01
C VAL A 139 -21.76 -2.59 -16.76
N LEU A 140 -22.92 -2.56 -16.19
CA LEU A 140 -24.15 -2.97 -16.85
C LEU A 140 -24.88 -1.73 -17.33
#